data_679a7d20e399f7acec50751c762084fd
#
_entry.id   679a7d20e399f7acec50751c762084fd
#
_cell.length_a   1.000
_cell.length_b   1.000
_cell.length_c   1.000
_cell.angle_alpha   90.00
_cell.angle_beta   90.00
_cell.angle_gamma   90.00
#
_symmetry.space_group_name_H-M   'P 1'
#
loop_
_entity.id
_entity.type
_entity.pdbx_description
1 polymer ?
#
loop_
_entity_poly.entity_id
_entity_poly.type
_entity_poly.pdbx_seq_one_letter_code
_entity_poly.pdbx_strand_id
1 'polypeptide(L)'
;NELGHLEEAKTYVDKIRSRAGLENLPANLNMASMRDAILDERGWELYHEGYRREDLVRHGKLLEKVNEKYHYYFGKDMPWKNNNDRILQPIPTNALLLNPLLKQNPGY
;
A
#
# COMPACT_ATOMS: atom_id res chain seq x y z
N ASN A 1 -12.17 -11.15 3.15
CA ASN A 1 -11.11 -11.50 4.10
C ASN A 1 -11.38 -10.91 5.49
N GLU A 2 -11.51 -9.58 5.64
CA GLU A 2 -11.63 -8.90 6.94
C GLU A 2 -12.87 -9.29 7.76
N LEU A 3 -13.91 -9.80 7.12
CA LEU A 3 -15.12 -10.31 7.77
C LEU A 3 -15.03 -11.81 8.15
N GLY A 4 -13.85 -12.43 8.02
CA GLY A 4 -13.64 -13.85 8.31
C GLY A 4 -13.95 -14.80 7.14
N HIS A 5 -14.37 -14.29 5.99
CA HIS A 5 -14.70 -15.08 4.81
C HIS A 5 -13.46 -15.34 3.95
N LEU A 6 -12.50 -16.07 4.48
CA LEU A 6 -11.18 -16.27 3.85
C LEU A 6 -11.27 -17.02 2.52
N GLU A 7 -12.02 -18.12 2.46
CA GLU A 7 -12.17 -18.95 1.26
C GLU A 7 -12.90 -18.21 0.14
N GLU A 8 -13.91 -17.44 0.50
CA GLU A 8 -14.62 -16.60 -0.45
C GLU A 8 -13.70 -15.49 -1.02
N ALA A 9 -12.94 -14.83 -0.17
CA ALA A 9 -11.95 -13.83 -0.60
C ALA A 9 -10.91 -14.44 -1.55
N LYS A 10 -10.38 -15.63 -1.21
CA LYS A 10 -9.46 -16.39 -2.07
C LYS A 10 -10.09 -16.69 -3.44
N THR A 11 -11.33 -17.13 -3.46
CA THR A 11 -12.05 -17.45 -4.70
C THR A 11 -12.14 -16.24 -5.65
N TYR A 12 -12.37 -15.03 -5.12
CA TYR A 12 -12.40 -13.82 -5.94
C TYR A 12 -11.01 -13.45 -6.48
N VAL A 13 -9.96 -13.56 -5.67
CA VAL A 13 -8.59 -13.29 -6.12
C VAL A 13 -8.16 -14.31 -7.18
N ASP A 14 -8.46 -15.59 -6.97
CA ASP A 14 -8.12 -16.66 -7.93
C ASP A 14 -8.80 -16.46 -9.29
N LYS A 15 -10.00 -15.88 -9.35
CA LYS A 15 -10.63 -15.50 -10.62
C LYS A 15 -9.83 -14.45 -11.39
N ILE A 16 -9.28 -13.44 -10.69
CA ILE A 16 -8.44 -12.41 -11.31
C ILE A 16 -7.16 -13.05 -11.81
N ARG A 17 -6.50 -13.86 -10.98
CA ARG A 17 -5.26 -14.57 -11.32
C ARG A 17 -5.42 -15.50 -12.51
N SER A 18 -6.49 -16.30 -12.52
CA SER A 18 -6.80 -17.21 -13.65
C SER A 18 -7.02 -16.46 -14.97
N ARG A 19 -7.69 -15.29 -14.93
CA ARG A 19 -7.83 -14.42 -16.10
C ARG A 19 -6.47 -13.93 -16.60
N ALA A 20 -5.53 -13.64 -15.71
CA ALA A 20 -4.18 -13.23 -16.02
C ALA A 20 -3.23 -14.39 -16.41
N GLY A 21 -3.72 -15.63 -16.42
CA GLY A 21 -2.92 -16.83 -16.69
C GLY A 21 -1.98 -17.23 -15.56
N LEU A 22 -2.26 -16.77 -14.33
CA LEU A 22 -1.48 -17.09 -13.14
C LEU A 22 -2.08 -18.26 -12.36
N GLU A 23 -1.25 -18.96 -11.62
CA GLU A 23 -1.69 -20.00 -10.69
C GLU A 23 -2.53 -19.43 -9.55
N ASN A 24 -3.44 -20.24 -9.02
CA ASN A 24 -4.22 -19.89 -7.84
C ASN A 24 -3.34 -19.66 -6.61
N LEU A 25 -3.84 -18.88 -5.67
CA LEU A 25 -3.18 -18.68 -4.38
C LEU A 25 -3.07 -20.01 -3.61
N PRO A 26 -2.03 -20.18 -2.77
CA PRO A 26 -1.91 -21.35 -1.90
C PRO A 26 -3.15 -21.57 -1.03
N ALA A 27 -3.45 -22.85 -0.74
CA ALA A 27 -4.65 -23.19 0.06
C ALA A 27 -4.50 -22.88 1.56
N ASN A 28 -3.27 -22.73 2.06
CA ASN A 28 -2.96 -22.60 3.48
C ASN A 28 -2.73 -21.16 3.94
N LEU A 29 -3.31 -20.18 3.26
CA LEU A 29 -3.23 -18.78 3.68
C LEU A 29 -4.08 -18.55 4.93
N ASN A 30 -3.52 -17.78 5.88
CA ASN A 30 -4.29 -17.20 6.99
C ASN A 30 -4.78 -15.78 6.62
N MET A 31 -5.57 -15.15 7.50
CA MET A 31 -6.09 -13.80 7.25
C MET A 31 -5.01 -12.74 6.94
N ALA A 32 -3.87 -12.82 7.62
CA ALA A 32 -2.78 -11.85 7.43
C ALA A 32 -2.09 -12.04 6.08
N SER A 33 -1.69 -13.27 5.76
CA SER A 33 -1.09 -13.60 4.47
C SER A 33 -2.05 -13.39 3.30
N MET A 34 -3.35 -13.62 3.50
CA MET A 34 -4.37 -13.31 2.50
C MET A 34 -4.53 -11.80 2.28
N ARG A 35 -4.42 -10.99 3.36
CA ARG A 35 -4.42 -9.53 3.26
C ARG A 35 -3.25 -9.02 2.43
N ASP A 36 -2.05 -9.54 2.66
CA ASP A 36 -0.87 -9.19 1.88
C ASP A 36 -1.01 -9.64 0.42
N ALA A 37 -1.53 -10.84 0.16
CA ALA A 37 -1.80 -11.33 -1.19
C ALA A 37 -2.83 -10.44 -1.94
N ILE A 38 -3.90 -10.01 -1.28
CA ILE A 38 -4.88 -9.07 -1.87
C ILE A 38 -4.20 -7.73 -2.20
N LEU A 39 -3.38 -7.22 -1.29
CA LEU A 39 -2.67 -5.95 -1.47
C LEU A 39 -1.71 -6.00 -2.66
N ASP A 40 -1.02 -7.11 -2.85
CA ASP A 40 -0.11 -7.31 -3.98
C ASP A 40 -0.89 -7.48 -5.30
N GLU A 41 -1.95 -8.30 -5.31
CA GLU A 41 -2.80 -8.49 -6.49
C GLU A 41 -3.41 -7.16 -6.96
N ARG A 42 -3.92 -6.35 -6.02
CA ARG A 42 -4.40 -5.00 -6.33
C ARG A 42 -3.31 -4.11 -6.92
N GLY A 43 -2.07 -4.25 -6.45
CA GLY A 43 -0.93 -3.51 -6.97
C GLY A 43 -0.59 -3.85 -8.42
N TRP A 44 -0.80 -5.09 -8.83
CA TRP A 44 -0.59 -5.55 -10.21
C TRP A 44 -1.77 -5.20 -11.11
N GLU A 45 -3.00 -5.52 -10.66
CA GLU A 45 -4.22 -5.31 -11.43
C GLU A 45 -4.50 -3.82 -11.70
N LEU A 46 -4.28 -2.96 -10.70
CA LEU A 46 -4.55 -1.52 -10.78
C LEU A 46 -3.27 -0.70 -11.05
N TYR A 47 -2.31 -1.29 -11.73
CA TYR A 47 -1.06 -0.62 -12.08
C TYR A 47 -1.34 0.62 -12.94
N HIS A 48 -0.71 1.75 -12.59
CA HIS A 48 -0.94 3.07 -13.19
C HIS A 48 -2.31 3.73 -12.94
N GLU A 49 -3.20 3.14 -12.17
CA GLU A 49 -4.52 3.73 -11.86
C GLU A 49 -4.52 4.67 -10.64
N GLY A 50 -3.37 4.85 -9.99
CA GLY A 50 -3.19 5.80 -8.89
C GLY A 50 -3.58 5.29 -7.49
N TYR A 51 -4.14 4.08 -7.35
CA TYR A 51 -4.63 3.54 -6.08
C TYR A 51 -3.54 3.02 -5.13
N ARG A 52 -2.35 2.70 -5.64
CA ARG A 52 -1.32 1.98 -4.86
C ARG A 52 -0.93 2.68 -3.57
N ARG A 53 -0.77 4.00 -3.59
CA ARG A 53 -0.39 4.75 -2.39
C ARG A 53 -1.45 4.66 -1.29
N GLU A 54 -2.71 4.84 -1.65
CA GLU A 54 -3.84 4.78 -0.72
C GLU A 54 -3.99 3.37 -0.12
N ASP A 55 -3.86 2.35 -0.93
CA ASP A 55 -3.88 0.96 -0.48
C ASP A 55 -2.75 0.69 0.53
N LEU A 56 -1.52 1.12 0.24
CA LEU A 56 -0.38 0.95 1.13
C LEU A 56 -0.54 1.74 2.45
N VAL A 57 -1.12 2.93 2.41
CA VAL A 57 -1.43 3.71 3.62
C VAL A 57 -2.47 2.99 4.48
N ARG A 58 -3.59 2.53 3.89
CA ARG A 58 -4.65 1.81 4.61
C ARG A 58 -4.16 0.52 5.25
N HIS A 59 -3.22 -0.16 4.62
CA HIS A 59 -2.62 -1.40 5.11
C HIS A 59 -1.42 -1.16 6.05
N GLY A 60 -1.02 0.10 6.31
CA GLY A 60 0.17 0.42 7.12
C GLY A 60 1.49 -0.02 6.48
N LYS A 61 1.52 -0.25 5.17
CA LYS A 61 2.65 -0.82 4.42
C LYS A 61 3.42 0.21 3.58
N LEU A 62 3.04 1.49 3.62
CA LEU A 62 3.63 2.49 2.73
C LEU A 62 5.15 2.62 2.92
N LEU A 63 5.60 2.85 4.15
CA LEU A 63 7.03 3.07 4.42
C LEU A 63 7.85 1.80 4.16
N GLU A 64 7.33 0.64 4.54
CA GLU A 64 7.95 -0.66 4.28
C GLU A 64 8.17 -0.87 2.77
N LYS A 65 7.11 -0.76 1.97
CA LYS A 65 7.17 -1.01 0.51
C LYS A 65 7.98 0.04 -0.24
N VAL A 66 7.94 1.30 0.19
CA VAL A 66 8.81 2.34 -0.37
C VAL A 66 10.27 2.09 -0.02
N ASN A 67 10.56 1.67 1.22
CA ASN A 67 11.92 1.32 1.63
C ASN A 67 12.47 0.10 0.87
N GLU A 68 11.66 -0.95 0.64
CA GLU A 68 12.04 -2.11 -0.19
C GLU A 68 12.48 -1.65 -1.60
N LYS A 69 11.71 -0.76 -2.22
CA LYS A 69 12.06 -0.20 -3.54
C LYS A 69 13.31 0.67 -3.49
N TYR A 70 13.46 1.50 -2.46
CA TYR A 70 14.63 2.33 -2.27
C TYR A 70 15.88 1.47 -2.09
N HIS A 71 15.79 0.42 -1.27
CA HIS A 71 16.88 -0.52 -1.05
C HIS A 71 17.28 -1.25 -2.34
N TYR A 72 16.30 -1.68 -3.14
CA TYR A 72 16.55 -2.32 -4.43
C TYR A 72 17.36 -1.43 -5.38
N TYR A 73 17.07 -0.14 -5.46
CA TYR A 73 17.76 0.77 -6.38
C TYR A 73 19.07 1.33 -5.84
N PHE A 74 19.19 1.52 -4.53
CA PHE A 74 20.31 2.25 -3.92
C PHE A 74 21.19 1.38 -3.00
N GLY A 75 20.86 0.14 -2.77
CA GLY A 75 21.61 -0.80 -1.92
C GLY A 75 21.63 -0.42 -0.43
N LYS A 76 20.76 0.48 0.00
CA LYS A 76 20.65 0.96 1.39
C LYS A 76 19.23 1.36 1.73
N ASP A 77 18.91 1.39 3.01
CA ASP A 77 17.63 1.88 3.50
C ASP A 77 17.45 3.39 3.27
N MET A 78 16.21 3.81 3.04
CA MET A 78 15.90 5.23 2.96
C MET A 78 16.08 5.92 4.33
N PRO A 79 16.57 7.18 4.38
CA PRO A 79 16.89 7.87 5.63
C PRO A 79 15.68 8.05 6.58
N TRP A 80 14.47 8.02 6.05
CA TRP A 80 13.20 8.27 6.77
C TRP A 80 12.27 7.06 6.79
N LYS A 81 12.81 5.82 6.65
CA LYS A 81 12.02 4.57 6.63
C LYS A 81 11.10 4.37 7.84
N ASN A 82 11.46 4.92 9.00
CA ASN A 82 10.72 4.82 10.25
C ASN A 82 9.99 6.13 10.61
N ASN A 83 9.95 7.12 9.72
CA ASN A 83 9.32 8.40 10.01
C ASN A 83 7.85 8.41 9.51
N ASN A 84 6.92 8.16 10.43
CA ASN A 84 5.48 8.15 10.14
C ASN A 84 4.94 9.50 9.67
N ASP A 85 5.62 10.62 9.94
CA ASP A 85 5.22 11.93 9.43
C ASP A 85 5.20 11.96 7.90
N ARG A 86 6.03 11.13 7.26
CA ARG A 86 6.11 11.00 5.79
C ARG A 86 4.94 10.22 5.15
N ILE A 87 4.05 9.66 5.95
CA ILE A 87 2.80 9.07 5.46
C ILE A 87 1.86 10.17 4.94
N LEU A 88 1.82 11.32 5.62
CA LEU A 88 1.07 12.49 5.16
C LEU A 88 1.88 13.26 4.10
N GLN A 89 1.19 13.90 3.19
CA GLN A 89 1.82 14.86 2.26
C GLN A 89 1.83 16.25 2.88
N PRO A 90 2.78 17.13 2.49
CA PRO A 90 2.76 18.51 2.95
C PRO A 90 1.53 19.25 2.43
N ILE A 91 0.98 20.14 3.24
CA ILE A 91 -0.02 21.09 2.80
C ILE A 91 0.69 22.10 1.88
N PRO A 92 0.19 22.35 0.67
CA PRO A 92 0.79 23.31 -0.24
C PRO A 92 0.97 24.71 0.39
N THR A 93 2.10 25.33 0.17
CA THR A 93 2.43 26.64 0.77
C THR A 93 1.38 27.72 0.46
N ASN A 94 0.83 27.72 -0.75
CA ASN A 94 -0.22 28.65 -1.12
C ASN A 94 -1.51 28.47 -0.28
N ALA A 95 -1.87 27.23 0.08
CA ALA A 95 -3.02 26.99 0.96
C ALA A 95 -2.78 27.51 2.37
N LEU A 96 -1.56 27.34 2.91
CA LEU A 96 -1.15 27.89 4.21
C LEU A 96 -1.18 29.43 4.22
N LEU A 97 -0.75 30.06 3.13
CA LEU A 97 -0.75 31.52 3.00
C LEU A 97 -2.18 32.10 2.92
N LEU A 98 -3.11 31.38 2.30
CA LEU A 98 -4.49 31.81 2.15
C LEU A 98 -5.34 31.54 3.40
N ASN A 99 -4.93 30.62 4.26
CA ASN A 99 -5.66 30.30 5.49
C ASN A 99 -4.73 30.20 6.68
N PRO A 100 -4.58 31.29 7.48
CA PRO A 100 -3.67 31.32 8.64
C PRO A 100 -4.05 30.37 9.79
N LEU A 101 -5.23 29.76 9.75
CA LEU A 101 -5.64 28.73 10.72
C LEU A 101 -5.09 27.33 10.38
N LEU A 102 -4.60 27.13 9.15
CA LEU A 102 -3.96 25.89 8.77
C LEU A 102 -2.55 25.78 9.38
N LYS A 103 -2.26 24.61 9.89
CA LYS A 103 -0.92 24.24 10.36
C LYS A 103 -0.36 23.14 9.48
N GLN A 104 0.92 23.25 9.12
CA GLN A 104 1.60 22.23 8.35
C GLN A 104 1.60 20.87 9.06
N ASN A 105 1.55 19.80 8.28
CA ASN A 105 1.72 18.45 8.80
C ASN A 105 3.11 18.28 9.43
N PRO A 106 3.25 17.43 10.48
CA PRO A 106 4.55 17.14 11.07
C PRO A 106 5.59 16.69 10.03
N GLY A 107 6.84 17.08 10.22
CA GLY A 107 7.93 16.67 9.34
C GLY A 107 8.17 17.55 8.10
N TYR A 108 7.43 18.68 7.97
CA TYR A 108 7.55 19.62 6.84
C TYR A 108 7.74 21.05 7.30
#